data_5a6016cddd0f8aa25f1296f5c01f096a
#
_entry.id   5a6016cddd0f8aa25f1296f5c01f096a
#
_cell.length_a   1.000
_cell.length_b   1.000
_cell.length_c   1.000
_cell.angle_alpha   90.00
_cell.angle_beta   90.00
_cell.angle_gamma   90.00
#
_symmetry.space_group_name_H-M   'P 1'
#
loop_
_entity.id
_entity.type
_entity.pdbx_description
1 polymer ?
#
loop_
_entity_poly.entity_id
_entity_poly.type
_entity_poly.pdbx_seq_one_letter_code
_entity_poly.pdbx_strand_id
1 'polypeptide(L)'
;MKKISILIGALFCSSALFSQEVLSLKQCREMALQYNKEMAASVRQTESARYMAKSYKGNFFPNFTASGTGIYSSASGHYGIEGGNLPVFMPNSSGQFLPNGGFSYFPGIDLKYKIGLIYMGGVEVEQPLYMGGKITAAYKMSVLGKEMAQMNETLTATTVILNTDKAYAQVVKAREMKNVADRYHTVLVELHKNVESAYRHGLKPQNDVLKVQVKLNESELNMRKAENALRLATMNLCHFIGKPLIADIQVSGDYPEVKENIMMH
;
A
#
# COMPACT_ATOMS: atom_id res chain seq x y z
N MET A 1 9.21 -25.91 -51.19
CA MET A 1 10.30 -25.01 -50.76
C MET A 1 9.90 -23.53 -50.68
N LYS A 2 8.88 -23.04 -51.41
CA LYS A 2 8.44 -21.63 -51.33
C LYS A 2 7.68 -21.22 -50.04
N LYS A 3 7.09 -22.15 -49.30
CA LYS A 3 6.36 -21.87 -48.06
C LYS A 3 7.23 -21.71 -46.82
N ILE A 4 8.45 -22.26 -46.82
CA ILE A 4 9.41 -22.17 -45.71
C ILE A 4 10.16 -20.83 -45.74
N SER A 5 10.40 -20.26 -46.93
CA SER A 5 11.03 -18.94 -47.07
C SER A 5 10.18 -17.78 -46.57
N ILE A 6 8.84 -17.91 -46.60
CA ILE A 6 7.91 -16.88 -46.10
C ILE A 6 7.86 -16.92 -44.54
N LEU A 7 8.00 -18.09 -43.92
CA LEU A 7 8.01 -18.25 -42.48
C LEU A 7 9.30 -17.70 -41.83
N ILE A 8 10.45 -17.79 -42.50
CA ILE A 8 11.74 -17.24 -42.06
C ILE A 8 11.76 -15.69 -42.18
N GLY A 9 11.09 -15.15 -43.21
CA GLY A 9 10.99 -13.69 -43.40
C GLY A 9 10.10 -13.03 -42.33
N ALA A 10 9.06 -13.72 -41.80
CA ALA A 10 8.19 -13.20 -40.75
C ALA A 10 8.87 -13.23 -39.35
N LEU A 11 9.86 -14.11 -39.14
CA LEU A 11 10.57 -14.20 -37.85
C LEU A 11 11.64 -13.11 -37.68
N PHE A 12 12.07 -12.47 -38.76
CA PHE A 12 13.11 -11.42 -38.73
C PHE A 12 12.54 -10.00 -38.54
N CYS A 13 11.23 -9.81 -38.62
CA CYS A 13 10.57 -8.51 -38.48
C CYS A 13 10.16 -8.15 -37.03
N SER A 14 10.45 -9.02 -36.07
CA SER A 14 10.19 -8.78 -34.63
C SER A 14 11.43 -8.33 -33.85
N SER A 15 12.45 -7.81 -34.50
CA SER A 15 13.46 -6.98 -33.83
C SER A 15 12.72 -5.71 -33.40
N ALA A 16 12.13 -5.78 -32.20
CA ALA A 16 11.58 -4.63 -31.50
C ALA A 16 12.67 -3.56 -31.52
N LEU A 17 12.39 -2.48 -32.24
CA LEU A 17 13.12 -1.25 -32.15
C LEU A 17 13.03 -0.83 -30.68
N PHE A 18 14.07 -1.12 -29.90
CA PHE A 18 14.34 -0.42 -28.64
C PHE A 18 14.66 1.03 -29.01
N SER A 19 13.64 1.74 -29.49
CA SER A 19 13.70 3.18 -29.61
C SER A 19 13.84 3.71 -28.18
N GLN A 20 14.97 4.34 -27.90
CA GLN A 20 15.13 5.11 -26.68
C GLN A 20 13.96 6.09 -26.61
N GLU A 21 13.05 5.85 -25.69
CA GLU A 21 11.83 6.64 -25.56
C GLU A 21 12.18 8.00 -24.96
N VAL A 22 12.13 9.03 -25.79
CA VAL A 22 12.35 10.41 -25.34
C VAL A 22 11.04 10.92 -24.72
N LEU A 23 11.05 11.11 -23.42
CA LEU A 23 9.86 11.52 -22.67
C LEU A 23 9.82 13.04 -22.51
N SER A 24 8.68 13.64 -22.87
CA SER A 24 8.37 15.02 -22.55
C SER A 24 7.87 15.15 -21.10
N LEU A 25 7.95 16.36 -20.53
CA LEU A 25 7.43 16.65 -19.20
C LEU A 25 5.94 16.29 -19.07
N LYS A 26 5.14 16.59 -20.11
CA LYS A 26 3.71 16.27 -20.15
C LYS A 26 3.45 14.79 -20.05
N GLN A 27 4.16 13.98 -20.83
CA GLN A 27 4.07 12.52 -20.78
C GLN A 27 4.49 11.96 -19.41
N CYS A 28 5.54 12.52 -18.81
CA CYS A 28 5.97 12.11 -17.45
C CYS A 28 4.88 12.39 -16.40
N ARG A 29 4.18 13.53 -16.47
CA ARG A 29 3.05 13.86 -15.59
C ARG A 29 1.87 12.89 -15.76
N GLU A 30 1.50 12.60 -17.01
CA GLU A 30 0.42 11.67 -17.33
C GLU A 30 0.74 10.26 -16.81
N MET A 31 1.95 9.77 -17.05
CA MET A 31 2.41 8.49 -16.55
C MET A 31 2.45 8.44 -15.02
N ALA A 32 2.91 9.51 -14.37
CA ALA A 32 2.95 9.59 -12.92
C ALA A 32 1.54 9.51 -12.32
N LEU A 33 0.56 10.24 -12.86
CA LEU A 33 -0.83 10.15 -12.41
C LEU A 33 -1.44 8.76 -12.61
N GLN A 34 -1.03 8.04 -13.65
CA GLN A 34 -1.59 6.72 -13.97
C GLN A 34 -0.91 5.59 -13.21
N TYR A 35 0.40 5.63 -13.02
CA TYR A 35 1.19 4.50 -12.54
C TYR A 35 1.86 4.72 -11.18
N ASN A 36 1.82 5.94 -10.63
CA ASN A 36 2.40 6.22 -9.32
C ASN A 36 1.64 5.49 -8.22
N LYS A 37 2.38 4.79 -7.36
CA LYS A 37 1.79 3.97 -6.29
C LYS A 37 1.10 4.81 -5.21
N GLU A 38 1.62 6.00 -4.94
CA GLU A 38 1.03 6.94 -3.97
C GLU A 38 -0.32 7.45 -4.47
N MET A 39 -0.42 7.78 -5.77
CA MET A 39 -1.69 8.14 -6.40
C MET A 39 -2.70 6.98 -6.35
N ALA A 40 -2.26 5.77 -6.70
CA ALA A 40 -3.10 4.58 -6.62
C ALA A 40 -3.60 4.31 -5.19
N ALA A 41 -2.76 4.49 -4.17
CA ALA A 41 -3.15 4.35 -2.78
C ALA A 41 -4.20 5.38 -2.36
N SER A 42 -4.03 6.64 -2.77
CA SER A 42 -4.99 7.73 -2.48
C SER A 42 -6.36 7.47 -3.11
N VAL A 43 -6.42 7.00 -4.37
CA VAL A 43 -7.67 6.59 -5.02
C VAL A 43 -8.37 5.47 -4.25
N ARG A 44 -7.63 4.46 -3.78
CA ARG A 44 -8.19 3.38 -2.96
C ARG A 44 -8.69 3.86 -1.62
N GLN A 45 -8.03 4.84 -1.01
CA GLN A 45 -8.48 5.45 0.24
C GLN A 45 -9.79 6.21 0.06
N THR A 46 -9.96 6.96 -1.04
CA THR A 46 -11.22 7.61 -1.41
C THR A 46 -12.33 6.59 -1.63
N GLU A 47 -12.03 5.50 -2.31
CA GLU A 47 -12.99 4.41 -2.51
C GLU A 47 -13.41 3.77 -1.17
N SER A 48 -12.46 3.53 -0.26
CA SER A 48 -12.74 3.03 1.09
C SER A 48 -13.65 3.98 1.87
N ALA A 49 -13.37 5.29 1.85
CA ALA A 49 -14.20 6.29 2.50
C ALA A 49 -15.63 6.33 1.91
N ARG A 50 -15.76 6.12 0.59
CA ARG A 50 -17.06 5.99 -0.08
C ARG A 50 -17.86 4.78 0.43
N TYR A 51 -17.21 3.63 0.58
CA TYR A 51 -17.86 2.43 1.13
C TYR A 51 -18.19 2.59 2.60
N MET A 52 -17.33 3.28 3.37
CA MET A 52 -17.61 3.60 4.77
C MET A 52 -18.87 4.46 4.89
N ALA A 53 -19.03 5.50 4.06
CA ALA A 53 -20.26 6.29 4.04
C ALA A 53 -21.50 5.45 3.68
N LYS A 54 -21.38 4.48 2.75
CA LYS A 54 -22.45 3.54 2.44
C LYS A 54 -22.78 2.63 3.63
N SER A 55 -21.76 2.16 4.35
CA SER A 55 -21.94 1.34 5.55
C SER A 55 -22.70 2.09 6.64
N TYR A 56 -22.34 3.35 6.92
CA TYR A 56 -23.08 4.18 7.88
C TYR A 56 -24.53 4.43 7.46
N LYS A 57 -24.81 4.49 6.15
CA LYS A 57 -26.21 4.54 5.66
C LYS A 57 -26.96 3.25 5.98
N GLY A 58 -26.27 2.11 6.05
CA GLY A 58 -26.83 0.82 6.46
C GLY A 58 -27.46 0.85 7.84
N ASN A 59 -26.96 1.67 8.77
CA ASN A 59 -27.47 1.77 10.12
C ASN A 59 -28.89 2.36 10.24
N PHE A 60 -29.47 2.84 9.14
CA PHE A 60 -30.89 3.23 9.08
C PHE A 60 -31.81 2.02 8.82
N PHE A 61 -31.26 0.87 8.45
CA PHE A 61 -32.01 -0.36 8.15
C PHE A 61 -31.90 -1.36 9.30
N PRO A 62 -32.82 -2.37 9.38
CA PRO A 62 -32.71 -3.44 10.34
C PRO A 62 -31.41 -4.23 10.19
N ASN A 63 -30.81 -4.54 11.34
CA ASN A 63 -29.67 -5.44 11.40
C ASN A 63 -30.17 -6.87 11.69
N PHE A 64 -29.78 -7.84 10.85
CA PHE A 64 -30.10 -9.25 11.00
C PHE A 64 -28.85 -9.99 11.44
N THR A 65 -28.88 -10.55 12.64
CA THR A 65 -27.79 -11.35 13.18
C THR A 65 -28.23 -12.78 13.35
N ALA A 66 -27.53 -13.72 12.73
CA ALA A 66 -27.70 -15.14 12.97
C ALA A 66 -26.54 -15.65 13.83
N SER A 67 -26.84 -16.30 14.94
CA SER A 67 -25.82 -16.86 15.83
C SER A 67 -26.05 -18.36 16.02
N GLY A 68 -24.96 -19.11 16.13
CA GLY A 68 -25.01 -20.53 16.45
C GLY A 68 -23.85 -20.88 17.38
N THR A 69 -24.15 -21.58 18.45
CA THR A 69 -23.15 -22.07 19.41
C THR A 69 -23.32 -23.56 19.62
N GLY A 70 -22.24 -24.32 19.50
CA GLY A 70 -22.18 -25.72 19.87
C GLY A 70 -21.29 -25.90 21.10
N ILE A 71 -21.85 -26.51 22.15
CA ILE A 71 -21.09 -26.82 23.38
C ILE A 71 -21.06 -28.33 23.54
N TYR A 72 -19.88 -28.92 23.59
CA TYR A 72 -19.69 -30.31 23.94
C TYR A 72 -19.19 -30.40 25.38
N SER A 73 -19.89 -31.19 26.19
CA SER A 73 -19.48 -31.50 27.55
C SER A 73 -19.46 -33.00 27.78
N SER A 74 -18.39 -33.55 28.31
CA SER A 74 -18.30 -34.95 28.74
C SER A 74 -18.77 -35.12 30.19
N ALA A 75 -19.34 -34.10 30.82
CA ALA A 75 -19.83 -34.16 32.19
C ALA A 75 -20.99 -35.14 32.29
N SER A 76 -20.88 -36.10 33.15
CA SER A 76 -21.91 -37.05 33.53
C SER A 76 -21.91 -37.21 35.05
N GLY A 77 -23.05 -37.40 35.60
CA GLY A 77 -23.19 -37.66 37.04
C GLY A 77 -24.47 -38.40 37.33
N HIS A 78 -24.61 -38.81 38.54
CA HIS A 78 -25.82 -39.33 39.08
C HIS A 78 -26.14 -38.62 40.36
N TYR A 79 -27.41 -38.41 40.57
CA TYR A 79 -27.98 -37.85 41.80
C TYR A 79 -28.97 -38.85 42.32
N GLY A 80 -28.60 -39.61 43.35
CA GLY A 80 -29.43 -40.63 43.96
C GLY A 80 -30.00 -40.18 45.32
N ILE A 81 -31.27 -40.43 45.51
CA ILE A 81 -31.88 -40.42 46.84
C ILE A 81 -32.01 -41.87 47.24
N GLU A 82 -31.29 -42.27 48.29
CA GLU A 82 -31.35 -43.63 48.76
C GLU A 82 -32.75 -44.03 49.20
N GLY A 83 -33.17 -45.20 48.77
CA GLY A 83 -34.48 -45.75 49.20
C GLY A 83 -34.41 -46.14 50.70
N GLY A 84 -35.50 -46.02 51.36
CA GLY A 84 -35.58 -46.35 52.81
C GLY A 84 -37.02 -46.47 53.28
N ASN A 85 -37.12 -46.99 54.47
CA ASN A 85 -38.42 -47.05 55.13
C ASN A 85 -38.76 -45.74 55.78
N LEU A 86 -39.82 -45.13 55.30
CA LEU A 86 -40.35 -43.84 55.83
C LEU A 86 -41.46 -44.17 56.84
N PRO A 87 -41.49 -43.52 58.02
CA PRO A 87 -42.59 -43.72 58.98
C PRO A 87 -43.89 -43.22 58.40
N VAL A 88 -44.93 -44.03 58.53
CA VAL A 88 -46.28 -43.64 58.12
C VAL A 88 -46.94 -42.85 59.22
N PHE A 89 -47.38 -41.62 58.85
CA PHE A 89 -48.12 -40.75 59.73
C PHE A 89 -49.63 -40.87 59.44
N MET A 90 -50.43 -41.06 60.45
CA MET A 90 -51.89 -41.05 60.35
C MET A 90 -52.51 -39.97 61.27
N PRO A 91 -53.59 -39.31 60.83
CA PRO A 91 -54.27 -38.32 61.67
C PRO A 91 -54.95 -39.04 62.80
N ASN A 92 -54.78 -38.51 64.02
CA ASN A 92 -55.56 -38.95 65.20
C ASN A 92 -56.93 -38.22 65.25
N SER A 93 -57.74 -38.55 66.20
CA SER A 93 -59.07 -37.95 66.34
C SER A 93 -59.09 -36.43 66.58
N SER A 94 -57.87 -35.85 66.83
CA SER A 94 -57.68 -34.39 67.00
C SER A 94 -57.07 -33.76 65.77
N GLY A 95 -56.92 -34.49 64.63
CA GLY A 95 -56.33 -33.98 63.35
C GLY A 95 -54.83 -33.85 63.35
N GLN A 96 -54.10 -34.32 64.35
CA GLN A 96 -52.63 -34.32 64.39
C GLN A 96 -52.09 -35.59 63.70
N PHE A 97 -51.06 -35.41 62.81
CA PHE A 97 -50.38 -36.57 62.17
C PHE A 97 -49.34 -37.13 63.13
N LEU A 98 -49.59 -38.37 63.60
CA LEU A 98 -48.69 -39.10 64.47
C LEU A 98 -48.19 -40.37 63.78
N PRO A 99 -46.95 -40.81 64.04
CA PRO A 99 -46.43 -42.04 63.52
C PRO A 99 -47.25 -43.23 64.05
N ASN A 100 -47.81 -44.07 63.20
CA ASN A 100 -48.65 -45.20 63.61
C ASN A 100 -47.82 -46.50 63.85
N GLY A 101 -46.50 -46.43 63.85
CA GLY A 101 -45.59 -47.57 63.96
C GLY A 101 -45.38 -48.37 62.69
N GLY A 102 -46.10 -48.02 61.63
CA GLY A 102 -45.89 -48.59 60.28
C GLY A 102 -44.80 -47.86 59.50
N PHE A 103 -44.19 -48.56 58.57
CA PHE A 103 -43.23 -48.05 57.66
C PHE A 103 -43.71 -48.28 56.24
N SER A 104 -43.58 -47.27 55.36
CA SER A 104 -43.76 -47.37 53.95
C SER A 104 -42.40 -47.35 53.25
N TYR A 105 -42.12 -48.29 52.38
CA TYR A 105 -40.87 -48.32 51.64
C TYR A 105 -40.90 -47.26 50.53
N PHE A 106 -39.93 -46.34 50.56
CA PHE A 106 -39.67 -45.38 49.52
C PHE A 106 -38.61 -46.00 48.60
N PRO A 107 -38.95 -46.33 47.32
CA PRO A 107 -37.94 -46.75 46.37
C PRO A 107 -37.05 -45.59 46.07
N GLY A 108 -35.76 -45.75 46.24
CA GLY A 108 -34.78 -44.69 45.94
C GLY A 108 -34.94 -44.20 44.49
N ILE A 109 -34.63 -42.96 44.26
CA ILE A 109 -34.66 -42.37 42.94
C ILE A 109 -33.19 -42.14 42.49
N ASP A 110 -32.79 -42.77 41.41
CA ASP A 110 -31.46 -42.57 40.80
C ASP A 110 -31.64 -41.79 39.45
N LEU A 111 -31.27 -40.53 39.51
CA LEU A 111 -31.31 -39.62 38.34
C LEU A 111 -29.93 -39.55 37.73
N LYS A 112 -29.74 -40.19 36.57
CA LYS A 112 -28.52 -40.10 35.79
C LYS A 112 -28.62 -39.00 34.78
N TYR A 113 -27.65 -38.12 34.76
CA TYR A 113 -27.53 -37.11 33.71
C TYR A 113 -26.22 -37.23 32.95
N LYS A 114 -26.28 -36.97 31.64
CA LYS A 114 -25.14 -36.89 30.76
C LYS A 114 -25.35 -35.68 29.87
N ILE A 115 -24.47 -34.71 30.00
CA ILE A 115 -24.45 -33.57 29.12
C ILE A 115 -23.56 -33.96 27.93
N GLY A 116 -24.16 -34.05 26.77
CA GLY A 116 -23.46 -34.36 25.53
C GLY A 116 -23.20 -33.07 24.74
N LEU A 117 -23.62 -33.10 23.49
CA LEU A 117 -23.52 -32.01 22.57
C LEU A 117 -24.83 -31.20 22.59
N ILE A 118 -24.71 -29.92 22.94
CA ILE A 118 -25.82 -28.96 22.97
C ILE A 118 -25.59 -27.94 21.85
N TYR A 119 -26.58 -27.81 20.98
CA TYR A 119 -26.62 -26.79 19.95
C TYR A 119 -27.66 -25.75 20.32
N MET A 120 -27.24 -24.47 20.22
CA MET A 120 -28.12 -23.33 20.32
C MET A 120 -27.98 -22.47 19.09
N GLY A 121 -29.06 -22.07 18.51
CA GLY A 121 -29.10 -21.18 17.36
C GLY A 121 -30.20 -20.13 17.55
N GLY A 122 -29.93 -18.92 17.07
CA GLY A 122 -30.89 -17.84 17.12
C GLY A 122 -30.72 -16.88 15.94
N VAL A 123 -31.85 -16.26 15.59
CA VAL A 123 -31.87 -15.12 14.64
C VAL A 123 -32.39 -13.93 15.40
N GLU A 124 -31.63 -12.86 15.41
CA GLU A 124 -31.95 -11.60 16.03
C GLU A 124 -32.16 -10.53 14.99
N VAL A 125 -33.20 -9.72 15.12
CA VAL A 125 -33.48 -8.55 14.27
C VAL A 125 -33.52 -7.33 15.15
N GLU A 126 -32.56 -6.41 14.92
CA GLU A 126 -32.47 -5.16 15.66
C GLU A 126 -32.74 -3.98 14.72
N GLN A 127 -33.76 -3.18 15.03
CA GLN A 127 -34.10 -1.96 14.31
C GLN A 127 -34.14 -0.76 15.28
N PRO A 128 -33.16 0.15 15.25
CA PRO A 128 -33.21 1.36 16.03
C PRO A 128 -34.26 2.32 15.46
N LEU A 129 -35.31 2.58 16.24
CA LEU A 129 -36.37 3.53 15.85
C LEU A 129 -35.98 4.99 16.13
N TYR A 130 -35.33 5.22 17.27
CA TYR A 130 -34.86 6.55 17.65
C TYR A 130 -33.63 6.48 18.57
N MET A 131 -32.54 7.17 18.17
CA MET A 131 -31.29 7.23 18.93
C MET A 131 -30.81 8.68 19.16
N GLY A 132 -31.73 9.62 19.38
CA GLY A 132 -31.36 11.02 19.65
C GLY A 132 -30.51 11.69 18.56
N GLY A 133 -30.68 11.30 17.27
CA GLY A 133 -29.91 11.85 16.16
C GLY A 133 -28.52 11.23 15.95
N LYS A 134 -28.08 10.27 16.78
CA LYS A 134 -26.75 9.65 16.67
C LYS A 134 -26.46 9.04 15.30
N ILE A 135 -27.41 8.28 14.73
CA ILE A 135 -27.26 7.64 13.42
C ILE A 135 -27.12 8.70 12.30
N THR A 136 -27.99 9.73 12.36
CA THR A 136 -27.94 10.83 11.37
C THR A 136 -26.63 11.63 11.45
N ALA A 137 -26.16 11.92 12.67
CA ALA A 137 -24.88 12.60 12.86
C ALA A 137 -23.70 11.76 12.38
N ALA A 138 -23.67 10.46 12.70
CA ALA A 138 -22.63 9.53 12.25
C ALA A 138 -22.61 9.40 10.70
N TYR A 139 -23.78 9.33 10.07
CA TYR A 139 -23.87 9.34 8.61
C TYR A 139 -23.34 10.64 8.01
N LYS A 140 -23.74 11.82 8.53
CA LYS A 140 -23.22 13.11 8.10
C LYS A 140 -21.69 13.19 8.23
N MET A 141 -21.15 12.75 9.37
CA MET A 141 -19.70 12.67 9.57
C MET A 141 -19.01 11.78 8.52
N SER A 142 -19.60 10.64 8.19
CA SER A 142 -19.03 9.73 7.17
C SER A 142 -19.08 10.32 5.76
N VAL A 143 -20.08 11.13 5.43
CA VAL A 143 -20.17 11.87 4.16
C VAL A 143 -19.08 12.94 4.10
N LEU A 144 -18.88 13.72 5.17
CA LEU A 144 -17.79 14.69 5.25
C LEU A 144 -16.41 14.01 5.18
N GLY A 145 -16.27 12.84 5.82
CA GLY A 145 -15.05 12.03 5.72
C GLY A 145 -14.76 11.58 4.28
N LYS A 146 -15.79 11.24 3.50
CA LYS A 146 -15.65 10.93 2.07
C LYS A 146 -15.19 12.18 1.29
N GLU A 147 -15.78 13.35 1.54
CA GLU A 147 -15.38 14.60 0.89
C GLU A 147 -13.93 14.97 1.22
N MET A 148 -13.52 14.81 2.49
CA MET A 148 -12.13 15.01 2.92
C MET A 148 -11.17 14.07 2.19
N ALA A 149 -11.54 12.79 2.00
CA ALA A 149 -10.72 11.84 1.25
C ALA A 149 -10.58 12.24 -0.23
N GLN A 150 -11.64 12.77 -0.85
CA GLN A 150 -11.61 13.29 -2.22
C GLN A 150 -10.69 14.51 -2.36
N MET A 151 -10.73 15.44 -1.40
CA MET A 151 -9.83 16.60 -1.39
C MET A 151 -8.37 16.17 -1.19
N ASN A 152 -8.13 15.18 -0.34
CA ASN A 152 -6.79 14.60 -0.15
C ASN A 152 -6.28 13.88 -1.41
N GLU A 153 -7.14 13.23 -2.17
CA GLU A 153 -6.79 12.64 -3.48
C GLU A 153 -6.33 13.73 -4.46
N THR A 154 -7.04 14.86 -4.52
CA THR A 154 -6.65 16.00 -5.35
C THR A 154 -5.31 16.60 -4.91
N LEU A 155 -5.08 16.72 -3.60
CA LEU A 155 -3.81 17.17 -3.04
C LEU A 155 -2.66 16.20 -3.39
N THR A 156 -2.91 14.90 -3.27
CA THR A 156 -1.93 13.86 -3.65
C THR A 156 -1.59 13.95 -5.14
N ALA A 157 -2.58 14.11 -6.01
CA ALA A 157 -2.36 14.29 -7.44
C ALA A 157 -1.46 15.51 -7.74
N THR A 158 -1.73 16.64 -7.08
CA THR A 158 -0.90 17.85 -7.22
C THR A 158 0.53 17.63 -6.72
N THR A 159 0.69 16.94 -5.59
CA THR A 159 1.98 16.59 -5.01
C THR A 159 2.79 15.66 -5.91
N VAL A 160 2.14 14.66 -6.50
CA VAL A 160 2.75 13.72 -7.46
C VAL A 160 3.24 14.46 -8.69
N ILE A 161 2.43 15.38 -9.25
CA ILE A 161 2.84 16.22 -10.38
C ILE A 161 4.06 17.05 -10.03
N LEU A 162 4.03 17.75 -8.89
CA LEU A 162 5.15 18.60 -8.44
C LEU A 162 6.44 17.81 -8.25
N ASN A 163 6.36 16.63 -7.64
CA ASN A 163 7.51 15.77 -7.43
C ASN A 163 8.06 15.21 -8.75
N THR A 164 7.18 14.90 -9.70
CA THR A 164 7.56 14.48 -11.06
C THR A 164 8.27 15.60 -11.79
N ASP A 165 7.78 16.84 -11.69
CA ASP A 165 8.41 18.01 -12.30
C ASP A 165 9.83 18.26 -11.73
N LYS A 166 9.98 18.15 -10.41
CA LYS A 166 11.27 18.25 -9.74
C LYS A 166 12.23 17.15 -10.20
N ALA A 167 11.74 15.89 -10.28
CA ALA A 167 12.56 14.78 -10.72
C ALA A 167 12.98 14.93 -12.18
N TYR A 168 12.09 15.36 -13.06
CA TYR A 168 12.39 15.67 -14.45
C TYR A 168 13.45 16.76 -14.59
N ALA A 169 13.29 17.88 -13.88
CA ALA A 169 14.26 18.97 -13.84
C ALA A 169 15.64 18.50 -13.37
N GLN A 170 15.67 17.59 -12.40
CA GLN A 170 16.91 17.03 -11.89
C GLN A 170 17.64 16.17 -12.93
N VAL A 171 16.90 15.39 -13.75
CA VAL A 171 17.50 14.63 -14.86
C VAL A 171 18.11 15.56 -15.90
N VAL A 172 17.38 16.61 -16.32
CA VAL A 172 17.89 17.59 -17.28
C VAL A 172 19.16 18.27 -16.74
N LYS A 173 19.12 18.74 -15.49
CA LYS A 173 20.28 19.35 -14.81
C LYS A 173 21.48 18.40 -14.76
N ALA A 174 21.27 17.15 -14.35
CA ALA A 174 22.33 16.16 -14.24
C ALA A 174 22.94 15.82 -15.62
N ARG A 175 22.12 15.78 -16.67
CA ARG A 175 22.57 15.59 -18.05
C ARG A 175 23.50 16.74 -18.50
N GLU A 176 23.09 17.99 -18.26
CA GLU A 176 23.91 19.14 -18.62
C GLU A 176 25.21 19.21 -17.79
N MET A 177 25.15 18.85 -16.50
CA MET A 177 26.37 18.74 -15.68
C MET A 177 27.33 17.66 -16.21
N LYS A 178 26.81 16.50 -16.68
CA LYS A 178 27.62 15.48 -17.32
C LYS A 178 28.27 16.01 -18.59
N ASN A 179 27.51 16.69 -19.45
CA ASN A 179 28.04 17.31 -20.68
C ASN A 179 29.18 18.30 -20.38
N VAL A 180 29.05 19.10 -19.34
CA VAL A 180 30.11 20.04 -18.92
C VAL A 180 31.33 19.28 -18.40
N ALA A 181 31.13 18.23 -17.58
CA ALA A 181 32.23 17.44 -17.04
C ALA A 181 33.00 16.72 -18.16
N ASP A 182 32.31 16.15 -19.14
CA ASP A 182 32.91 15.48 -20.30
C ASP A 182 33.76 16.45 -21.14
N ARG A 183 33.23 17.65 -21.43
CA ARG A 183 33.97 18.71 -22.17
C ARG A 183 35.20 19.18 -21.39
N TYR A 184 35.04 19.39 -20.09
CA TYR A 184 36.16 19.80 -19.24
C TYR A 184 37.28 18.74 -19.21
N HIS A 185 36.90 17.46 -19.09
CA HIS A 185 37.85 16.35 -19.15
C HIS A 185 38.63 16.34 -20.50
N THR A 186 37.90 16.50 -21.61
CA THR A 186 38.48 16.52 -22.95
C THR A 186 39.55 17.65 -23.07
N VAL A 187 39.22 18.83 -22.59
CA VAL A 187 40.19 19.99 -22.58
C VAL A 187 41.42 19.67 -21.75
N LEU A 188 41.29 19.02 -20.60
CA LEU A 188 42.41 18.66 -19.74
C LEU A 188 43.26 17.53 -20.34
N VAL A 189 42.67 16.59 -21.08
CA VAL A 189 43.43 15.57 -21.85
C VAL A 189 44.32 16.22 -22.91
N GLU A 190 43.78 17.19 -23.66
CA GLU A 190 44.59 17.94 -24.67
C GLU A 190 45.65 18.79 -23.99
N LEU A 191 45.31 19.48 -22.89
CA LEU A 191 46.29 20.28 -22.13
C LEU A 191 47.44 19.42 -21.59
N HIS A 192 47.13 18.25 -21.03
CA HIS A 192 48.15 17.34 -20.52
C HIS A 192 49.08 16.89 -21.65
N LYS A 193 48.58 16.51 -22.82
CA LYS A 193 49.33 16.15 -24.00
C LYS A 193 50.27 17.27 -24.45
N ASN A 194 49.78 18.50 -24.48
CA ASN A 194 50.55 19.67 -24.88
C ASN A 194 51.67 19.99 -23.88
N VAL A 195 51.40 19.96 -22.58
CA VAL A 195 52.38 20.24 -21.51
C VAL A 195 53.42 19.11 -21.46
N GLU A 196 53.05 17.85 -21.66
CA GLU A 196 53.96 16.73 -21.72
C GLU A 196 54.89 16.85 -22.93
N SER A 197 54.37 17.22 -24.11
CA SER A 197 55.18 17.51 -25.28
C SER A 197 56.19 18.63 -25.06
N ALA A 198 55.74 19.73 -24.47
CA ALA A 198 56.61 20.87 -24.11
C ALA A 198 57.72 20.48 -23.10
N TYR A 199 57.42 19.60 -22.16
CA TYR A 199 58.41 19.05 -21.21
C TYR A 199 59.45 18.19 -21.96
N ARG A 200 59.02 17.29 -22.88
CA ARG A 200 59.95 16.45 -23.69
C ARG A 200 60.92 17.29 -24.52
N HIS A 201 60.52 18.49 -24.93
CA HIS A 201 61.35 19.43 -25.68
C HIS A 201 62.12 20.41 -24.77
N GLY A 202 62.10 20.21 -23.46
CA GLY A 202 62.83 21.06 -22.49
C GLY A 202 62.24 22.46 -22.26
N LEU A 203 61.02 22.72 -22.76
CA LEU A 203 60.37 24.04 -22.66
C LEU A 203 59.58 24.23 -21.35
N LYS A 204 59.28 23.15 -20.61
CA LYS A 204 58.53 23.16 -19.35
C LYS A 204 59.15 22.23 -18.32
N PRO A 205 59.08 22.57 -17.02
CA PRO A 205 59.55 21.73 -15.93
C PRO A 205 58.58 20.56 -15.70
N GLN A 206 59.10 19.43 -15.18
CA GLN A 206 58.31 18.22 -14.83
C GLN A 206 57.16 18.54 -13.85
N ASN A 207 57.32 19.50 -12.95
CA ASN A 207 56.31 19.92 -11.98
C ASN A 207 55.02 20.40 -12.68
N ASP A 208 55.14 21.06 -13.83
CA ASP A 208 53.95 21.51 -14.59
C ASP A 208 53.18 20.33 -15.18
N VAL A 209 53.87 19.26 -15.65
CA VAL A 209 53.20 18.01 -16.10
C VAL A 209 52.45 17.38 -14.94
N LEU A 210 53.07 17.29 -13.73
CA LEU A 210 52.42 16.69 -12.54
C LEU A 210 51.22 17.49 -12.10
N LYS A 211 51.26 18.83 -12.13
CA LYS A 211 50.11 19.69 -11.81
C LYS A 211 48.92 19.43 -12.75
N VAL A 212 49.19 19.33 -14.06
CA VAL A 212 48.12 19.06 -15.04
C VAL A 212 47.59 17.62 -14.88
N GLN A 213 48.48 16.64 -14.58
CA GLN A 213 48.07 15.29 -14.30
C GLN A 213 47.12 15.19 -13.10
N VAL A 214 47.38 15.92 -12.02
CA VAL A 214 46.47 16.00 -10.86
C VAL A 214 45.11 16.53 -11.29
N LYS A 215 45.08 17.61 -12.09
CA LYS A 215 43.83 18.19 -12.61
C LYS A 215 43.07 17.24 -13.54
N LEU A 216 43.79 16.50 -14.34
CA LEU A 216 43.18 15.45 -15.21
C LEU A 216 42.53 14.38 -14.36
N ASN A 217 43.18 13.84 -13.34
CA ASN A 217 42.63 12.85 -12.43
C ASN A 217 41.39 13.37 -11.67
N GLU A 218 41.44 14.64 -11.21
CA GLU A 218 40.26 15.30 -10.61
C GLU A 218 39.10 15.40 -11.59
N SER A 219 39.36 15.71 -12.85
CA SER A 219 38.31 15.80 -13.87
C SER A 219 37.70 14.44 -14.19
N GLU A 220 38.48 13.35 -14.22
CA GLU A 220 37.97 12.00 -14.39
C GLU A 220 37.03 11.62 -13.23
N LEU A 221 37.43 11.93 -11.99
CA LEU A 221 36.57 11.73 -10.83
C LEU A 221 35.25 12.50 -10.94
N ASN A 222 35.30 13.78 -11.36
CA ASN A 222 34.12 14.61 -11.54
C ASN A 222 33.21 14.10 -12.66
N MET A 223 33.76 13.60 -13.76
CA MET A 223 33.01 12.96 -14.83
C MET A 223 32.24 11.72 -14.33
N ARG A 224 32.91 10.83 -13.58
CA ARG A 224 32.27 9.67 -12.95
C ARG A 224 31.18 10.05 -11.95
N LYS A 225 31.41 11.10 -11.16
CA LYS A 225 30.39 11.63 -10.24
C LYS A 225 29.18 12.17 -10.99
N ALA A 226 29.38 12.91 -12.08
CA ALA A 226 28.30 13.44 -12.91
C ALA A 226 27.49 12.32 -13.61
N GLU A 227 28.16 11.27 -14.09
CA GLU A 227 27.52 10.09 -14.67
C GLU A 227 26.63 9.37 -13.63
N ASN A 228 27.16 9.13 -12.42
CA ASN A 228 26.39 8.53 -11.34
C ASN A 228 25.21 9.42 -10.90
N ALA A 229 25.39 10.74 -10.86
CA ALA A 229 24.32 11.69 -10.54
C ALA A 229 23.20 11.63 -11.60
N LEU A 230 23.53 11.56 -12.88
CA LEU A 230 22.56 11.37 -13.96
C LEU A 230 21.79 10.07 -13.81
N ARG A 231 22.49 8.96 -13.56
CA ARG A 231 21.88 7.65 -13.35
C ARG A 231 20.91 7.67 -12.18
N LEU A 232 21.29 8.24 -11.04
CA LEU A 232 20.43 8.34 -9.86
C LEU A 232 19.22 9.25 -10.12
N ALA A 233 19.39 10.37 -10.81
CA ALA A 233 18.29 11.26 -11.19
C ALA A 233 17.29 10.55 -12.11
N THR A 234 17.78 9.76 -13.09
CA THR A 234 16.93 8.96 -13.98
C THR A 234 16.16 7.89 -13.21
N MET A 235 16.82 7.16 -12.30
CA MET A 235 16.15 6.18 -11.42
C MET A 235 15.05 6.83 -10.58
N ASN A 236 15.29 8.01 -10.05
CA ASN A 236 14.30 8.76 -9.27
C ASN A 236 13.09 9.17 -10.14
N LEU A 237 13.31 9.63 -11.37
CA LEU A 237 12.23 9.90 -12.30
C LEU A 237 11.44 8.63 -12.63
N CYS A 238 12.10 7.51 -12.91
CA CYS A 238 11.47 6.22 -13.16
C CYS A 238 10.55 5.80 -12.00
N HIS A 239 10.98 6.05 -10.76
CA HIS A 239 10.18 5.77 -9.57
C HIS A 239 8.85 6.54 -9.58
N PHE A 240 8.87 7.85 -9.90
CA PHE A 240 7.66 8.67 -9.94
C PHE A 240 6.73 8.30 -11.09
N ILE A 241 7.27 7.98 -12.27
CA ILE A 241 6.47 7.62 -13.45
C ILE A 241 6.06 6.15 -13.49
N GLY A 242 6.44 5.35 -12.47
CA GLY A 242 6.07 3.94 -12.36
C GLY A 242 6.80 3.00 -13.32
N LYS A 243 7.94 3.42 -13.93
CA LYS A 243 8.79 2.54 -14.75
C LYS A 243 9.80 1.77 -13.90
N PRO A 244 10.34 0.65 -14.40
CA PRO A 244 11.46 -0.04 -13.75
C PRO A 244 12.64 0.91 -13.53
N LEU A 245 13.31 0.83 -12.37
CA LEU A 245 14.41 1.73 -12.00
C LEU A 245 15.62 1.66 -12.95
N ILE A 246 15.77 0.56 -13.70
CA ILE A 246 16.87 0.31 -14.62
C ILE A 246 16.47 0.69 -16.07
N ALA A 247 15.27 1.23 -16.29
CA ALA A 247 14.84 1.63 -17.61
C ALA A 247 15.75 2.75 -18.17
N ASP A 248 16.25 2.53 -19.40
CA ASP A 248 16.98 3.57 -20.12
C ASP A 248 16.00 4.53 -20.77
N ILE A 249 15.79 5.66 -20.12
CA ILE A 249 14.90 6.73 -20.57
C ILE A 249 15.70 8.00 -20.86
N GLN A 250 15.32 8.68 -21.91
CA GLN A 250 15.81 10.03 -22.20
C GLN A 250 14.68 11.04 -22.00
N VAL A 251 15.04 12.25 -21.63
CA VAL A 251 14.11 13.36 -21.48
C VAL A 251 14.37 14.41 -22.56
N SER A 252 13.32 14.97 -23.18
CA SER A 252 13.45 15.95 -24.25
C SER A 252 14.16 17.25 -23.78
N GLY A 253 14.05 17.58 -22.52
CA GLY A 253 14.61 18.82 -21.95
C GLY A 253 13.73 20.05 -22.19
N ASP A 254 12.57 19.88 -22.81
CA ASP A 254 11.64 20.97 -23.04
C ASP A 254 10.94 21.33 -21.73
N TYR A 255 11.17 22.56 -21.26
CA TYR A 255 10.35 23.17 -20.22
C TYR A 255 9.26 23.98 -20.90
N PRO A 256 8.01 23.89 -20.46
CA PRO A 256 7.01 24.85 -20.90
C PRO A 256 7.51 26.23 -20.46
N GLU A 257 7.58 27.16 -21.40
CA GLU A 257 7.84 28.56 -21.07
C GLU A 257 6.86 28.97 -19.95
N VAL A 258 7.40 29.33 -18.81
CA VAL A 258 6.64 29.97 -17.74
C VAL A 258 6.17 31.29 -18.32
N LYS A 259 4.97 31.35 -18.88
CA LYS A 259 4.34 32.62 -19.17
C LYS A 259 4.23 33.34 -17.82
N GLU A 260 4.98 34.39 -17.68
CA GLU A 260 5.08 35.25 -16.51
C GLU A 260 3.76 36.02 -16.31
N ASN A 261 2.68 35.28 -16.03
CA ASN A 261 1.36 35.78 -15.68
C ASN A 261 0.99 35.30 -14.25
N ILE A 262 1.96 35.37 -13.35
CA ILE A 262 1.64 35.42 -11.92
C ILE A 262 1.47 36.90 -11.60
N MET A 263 0.36 37.48 -12.02
CA MET A 263 -0.12 38.71 -11.39
C MET A 263 -0.44 38.36 -9.95
N MET A 264 0.35 38.91 -9.03
CA MET A 264 0.01 38.99 -7.62
C MET A 264 -1.37 39.66 -7.48
N HIS A 265 -2.31 38.92 -6.96
CA HIS A 265 -3.50 39.46 -6.29
C HIS A 265 -3.43 39.07 -4.83
#